data_d5ae32bc32a8ebea23f438ca555f7da5
#
_entry.id   d5ae32bc32a8ebea23f438ca555f7da5
#
_cell.length_a   1.000
_cell.length_b   1.000
_cell.length_c   1.000
_cell.angle_alpha   90.00
_cell.angle_beta   90.00
_cell.angle_gamma   90.00
#
_symmetry.space_group_name_H-M   'P 1'
#
loop_
_entity.id
_entity.type
_entity.pdbx_description
1 polymer ?
#
loop_
_entity_poly.entity_id
_entity_poly.type
_entity_poly.pdbx_seq_one_letter_code
_entity_poly.pdbx_strand_id
1 'polypeptide(L)'
;MVAHVFVLVEENHSYSQVIGNAAMPYTNMLAQKYSLATQYYANRFNSLPNYFMLTVGNLITTNDLYTGTVTADNVARAVTKAGKTWKIYAESLPNIGYLGPSQFPYGKDHNPFAYFSDVINSSAQAANMVPFTQLATDIQNNTLPDYAMIVPNFANDGHDCPGGGVNCTDTQKLAHIDNWIQTNIGPLISSSAFGNSVLIYTWDESDINDLNNPNRQVATILISPQVRIRRRTSRGPGLMRPFSASNAPKSA
;
A
#
# COMPACT_ATOMS: atom_id res chain seq x y z
N MET A 1 21.64 -5.16 -2.90
CA MET A 1 20.96 -4.19 -2.00
C MET A 1 19.68 -3.77 -2.71
N VAL A 2 18.53 -3.69 -2.01
CA VAL A 2 17.27 -3.21 -2.59
C VAL A 2 17.41 -1.71 -2.82
N ALA A 3 17.07 -1.25 -4.04
CA ALA A 3 17.19 0.16 -4.41
C ALA A 3 15.96 0.95 -3.94
N HIS A 4 14.75 0.43 -4.23
CA HIS A 4 13.50 1.09 -3.89
C HIS A 4 12.52 0.08 -3.27
N VAL A 5 11.75 0.53 -2.29
CA VAL A 5 10.65 -0.24 -1.68
C VAL A 5 9.35 0.50 -1.97
N PHE A 6 8.44 -0.16 -2.65
CA PHE A 6 7.09 0.34 -2.92
C PHE A 6 6.08 -0.47 -2.12
N VAL A 7 5.06 0.19 -1.58
CA VAL A 7 3.87 -0.43 -0.98
C VAL A 7 2.66 0.11 -1.71
N LEU A 8 1.97 -0.77 -2.43
CA LEU A 8 0.71 -0.47 -3.11
C LEU A 8 -0.42 -1.07 -2.30
N VAL A 9 -1.43 -0.27 -1.97
CA VAL A 9 -2.54 -0.68 -1.12
C VAL A 9 -3.85 -0.48 -1.85
N GLU A 10 -4.60 -1.57 -1.98
CA GLU A 10 -5.98 -1.64 -2.46
C GLU A 10 -6.94 -1.86 -1.29
N GLU A 11 -8.24 -1.82 -1.54
CA GLU A 11 -9.28 -1.73 -0.53
C GLU A 11 -10.26 -2.91 -0.54
N ASN A 12 -10.65 -3.30 0.69
CA ASN A 12 -11.87 -4.02 1.04
C ASN A 12 -12.13 -5.37 0.33
N HIS A 13 -11.08 -6.12 -0.08
CA HIS A 13 -11.31 -7.44 -0.67
C HIS A 13 -10.50 -8.54 0.01
N SER A 14 -11.18 -9.65 0.30
CA SER A 14 -10.58 -10.83 0.90
C SER A 14 -9.63 -11.56 -0.06
N TYR A 15 -8.67 -12.29 0.49
CA TYR A 15 -7.76 -13.15 -0.26
C TYR A 15 -8.49 -14.04 -1.28
N SER A 16 -9.60 -14.68 -0.84
CA SER A 16 -10.40 -15.59 -1.68
C SER A 16 -11.17 -14.89 -2.80
N GLN A 17 -11.46 -13.59 -2.64
CA GLN A 17 -12.11 -12.80 -3.68
C GLN A 17 -11.11 -12.37 -4.76
N VAL A 18 -9.82 -12.27 -4.44
CA VAL A 18 -8.75 -11.80 -5.33
C VAL A 18 -8.02 -12.95 -6.00
N ILE A 19 -7.50 -13.89 -5.21
CA ILE A 19 -6.63 -14.96 -5.70
C ILE A 19 -7.44 -16.09 -6.34
N GLY A 20 -7.18 -16.35 -7.61
CA GLY A 20 -7.92 -17.30 -8.42
C GLY A 20 -9.17 -16.73 -9.10
N ASN A 21 -9.49 -15.46 -8.87
CA ASN A 21 -10.65 -14.81 -9.49
C ASN A 21 -10.39 -14.48 -10.96
N ALA A 22 -11.31 -14.91 -11.83
CA ALA A 22 -11.22 -14.68 -13.28
C ALA A 22 -11.34 -13.20 -13.68
N ALA A 23 -11.89 -12.35 -12.81
CA ALA A 23 -11.96 -10.91 -13.02
C ALA A 23 -10.61 -10.20 -12.79
N MET A 24 -9.62 -10.89 -12.22
CA MET A 24 -8.30 -10.32 -11.90
C MET A 24 -7.14 -11.07 -12.58
N PRO A 25 -7.13 -11.19 -13.91
CA PRO A 25 -6.14 -11.99 -14.62
C PRO A 25 -4.72 -11.46 -14.47
N TYR A 26 -4.51 -10.15 -14.46
CA TYR A 26 -3.19 -9.54 -14.33
C TYR A 26 -2.62 -9.72 -12.92
N THR A 27 -3.40 -9.46 -11.88
CA THR A 27 -3.04 -9.70 -10.48
C THR A 27 -2.71 -11.17 -10.23
N ASN A 28 -3.51 -12.10 -10.76
CA ASN A 28 -3.27 -13.53 -10.63
C ASN A 28 -2.02 -13.97 -11.41
N MET A 29 -1.72 -13.37 -12.54
CA MET A 29 -0.45 -13.59 -13.26
C MET A 29 0.74 -13.12 -12.41
N LEU A 30 0.64 -11.96 -11.76
CA LEU A 30 1.67 -11.47 -10.83
C LEU A 30 1.85 -12.42 -9.64
N ALA A 31 0.75 -12.90 -9.03
CA ALA A 31 0.80 -13.86 -7.92
C ALA A 31 1.44 -15.20 -8.31
N GLN A 32 1.28 -15.63 -9.56
CA GLN A 32 1.92 -16.83 -10.10
C GLN A 32 3.40 -16.62 -10.42
N LYS A 33 3.75 -15.45 -10.93
CA LYS A 33 5.11 -15.11 -11.37
C LYS A 33 6.04 -14.75 -10.22
N TYR A 34 5.51 -14.17 -9.14
CA TYR A 34 6.27 -13.67 -8.00
C TYR A 34 5.89 -14.38 -6.70
N SER A 35 6.25 -13.84 -5.54
CA SER A 35 5.94 -14.46 -4.26
C SER A 35 4.59 -14.00 -3.72
N LEU A 36 3.67 -14.96 -3.52
CA LEU A 36 2.38 -14.75 -2.88
C LEU A 36 2.46 -15.15 -1.40
N ALA A 37 2.12 -14.22 -0.50
CA ALA A 37 1.96 -14.52 0.92
C ALA A 37 0.59 -15.18 1.14
N THR A 38 0.61 -16.45 1.58
CA THR A 38 -0.61 -17.25 1.77
C THR A 38 -1.20 -17.15 3.19
N GLN A 39 -0.57 -16.38 4.07
CA GLN A 39 -0.99 -16.16 5.47
C GLN A 39 -0.64 -14.73 5.87
N TYR A 40 -1.27 -13.76 5.20
CA TYR A 40 -1.18 -12.35 5.55
C TYR A 40 -2.58 -11.85 5.91
N TYR A 41 -2.70 -11.09 7.00
CA TYR A 41 -3.97 -10.75 7.61
C TYR A 41 -3.99 -9.27 7.97
N ALA A 42 -5.06 -8.59 7.62
CA ALA A 42 -5.32 -7.23 8.08
C ALA A 42 -5.58 -7.20 9.60
N ASN A 43 -5.30 -6.07 10.23
CA ASN A 43 -5.45 -5.94 11.68
C ASN A 43 -6.89 -5.60 12.07
N ARG A 44 -7.62 -4.89 11.20
CA ARG A 44 -8.96 -4.36 11.43
C ARG A 44 -9.83 -4.45 10.18
N PHE A 45 -11.12 -4.09 10.33
CA PHE A 45 -12.08 -3.83 9.26
C PHE A 45 -12.27 -2.32 9.03
N ASN A 46 -11.25 -1.52 9.28
CA ASN A 46 -11.27 -0.07 9.09
C ASN A 46 -9.99 0.34 8.40
N SER A 47 -10.10 1.16 7.35
CA SER A 47 -8.99 1.51 6.47
C SER A 47 -7.91 2.32 7.18
N LEU A 48 -8.22 3.50 7.72
CA LEU A 48 -7.22 4.37 8.36
C LEU A 48 -6.41 3.68 9.48
N PRO A 49 -7.02 2.88 10.39
CA PRO A 49 -6.27 2.07 11.35
C PRO A 49 -5.25 1.13 10.72
N ASN A 50 -5.59 0.49 9.59
CA ASN A 50 -4.68 -0.40 8.87
C ASN A 50 -3.57 0.37 8.14
N TYR A 51 -3.87 1.54 7.56
CA TYR A 51 -2.83 2.43 7.01
C TYR A 51 -1.83 2.88 8.08
N PHE A 52 -2.29 3.17 9.31
CA PHE A 52 -1.38 3.43 10.43
C PHE A 52 -0.59 2.19 10.83
N MET A 53 -1.19 1.00 10.84
CA MET A 53 -0.44 -0.23 11.10
C MET A 53 0.68 -0.46 10.08
N LEU A 54 0.43 -0.17 8.79
CA LEU A 54 1.43 -0.29 7.72
C LEU A 54 2.57 0.74 7.84
N THR A 55 2.31 1.90 8.44
CA THR A 55 3.25 3.03 8.43
C THR A 55 3.85 3.37 9.80
N VAL A 56 3.20 2.99 10.90
CA VAL A 56 3.62 3.20 12.29
C VAL A 56 3.96 1.88 12.98
N GLY A 57 3.35 0.76 12.55
CA GLY A 57 3.50 -0.54 13.19
C GLY A 57 2.71 -0.70 14.48
N ASN A 58 1.83 0.25 14.80
CA ASN A 58 0.98 0.26 15.99
C ASN A 58 -0.43 0.75 15.67
N LEU A 59 -1.40 0.28 16.49
CA LEU A 59 -2.77 0.76 16.42
C LEU A 59 -2.86 2.17 17.03
N ILE A 60 -3.06 3.18 16.20
CA ILE A 60 -3.21 4.57 16.61
C ILE A 60 -4.66 4.89 16.98
N THR A 61 -5.59 4.38 16.19
CA THR A 61 -7.03 4.59 16.35
C THR A 61 -7.79 3.36 15.87
N THR A 62 -9.07 3.28 16.20
CA THR A 62 -10.02 2.30 15.66
C THR A 62 -11.11 2.98 14.83
N ASN A 63 -10.96 4.27 14.52
CA ASN A 63 -11.96 5.12 13.89
C ASN A 63 -11.40 5.71 12.59
N ASP A 64 -12.07 5.46 11.46
CA ASP A 64 -11.73 6.05 10.14
C ASP A 64 -11.92 7.56 10.11
N LEU A 65 -12.82 8.08 10.95
CA LEU A 65 -13.05 9.52 11.09
C LEU A 65 -12.06 10.21 12.05
N TYR A 66 -10.91 9.58 12.32
CA TYR A 66 -9.87 10.17 13.15
C TYR A 66 -9.30 11.44 12.51
N THR A 67 -9.25 12.53 13.28
CA THR A 67 -8.78 13.85 12.83
C THR A 67 -7.55 14.33 13.59
N GLY A 68 -7.04 13.53 14.53
CA GLY A 68 -5.91 13.91 15.37
C GLY A 68 -4.57 13.90 14.63
N THR A 69 -3.54 14.37 15.30
CA THR A 69 -2.16 14.34 14.83
C THR A 69 -1.42 13.15 15.45
N VAL A 70 -0.68 12.41 14.64
CA VAL A 70 0.11 11.25 15.06
C VAL A 70 1.55 11.69 15.33
N THR A 71 2.00 11.56 16.59
CA THR A 71 3.37 11.91 17.03
C THR A 71 4.29 10.69 17.13
N ALA A 72 3.74 9.48 17.04
CA ALA A 72 4.50 8.23 17.08
C ALA A 72 5.56 8.15 15.98
N ASP A 73 6.59 7.34 16.19
CA ASP A 73 7.55 7.00 15.15
C ASP A 73 6.83 6.36 13.97
N ASN A 74 7.28 6.71 12.77
CA ASN A 74 6.65 6.29 11.52
C ASN A 74 7.71 6.04 10.43
N VAL A 75 7.31 5.42 9.35
CA VAL A 75 8.20 5.04 8.27
C VAL A 75 8.88 6.25 7.61
N ALA A 76 8.17 7.37 7.42
CA ALA A 76 8.72 8.59 6.82
C ALA A 76 9.88 9.14 7.67
N ARG A 77 9.68 9.19 8.99
CA ARG A 77 10.71 9.62 9.94
C ARG A 77 11.90 8.68 9.94
N ALA A 78 11.66 7.37 9.95
CA ALA A 78 12.73 6.38 9.93
C ALA A 78 13.58 6.47 8.67
N VAL A 79 12.94 6.59 7.51
CA VAL A 79 13.59 6.76 6.19
C VAL A 79 14.42 8.05 6.16
N THR A 80 13.83 9.17 6.59
CA THR A 80 14.51 10.48 6.64
C THR A 80 15.71 10.45 7.58
N LYS A 81 15.59 9.86 8.77
CA LYS A 81 16.71 9.69 9.73
C LYS A 81 17.86 8.84 9.15
N ALA A 82 17.55 7.92 8.28
CA ALA A 82 18.54 7.10 7.57
C ALA A 82 19.20 7.83 6.38
N GLY A 83 18.91 9.10 6.16
CA GLY A 83 19.40 9.88 5.01
C GLY A 83 18.81 9.41 3.68
N LYS A 84 17.62 8.79 3.71
CA LYS A 84 16.90 8.21 2.59
C LYS A 84 15.70 9.08 2.22
N THR A 85 15.18 8.87 1.01
CA THR A 85 14.05 9.62 0.45
C THR A 85 12.76 8.82 0.51
N TRP A 86 11.64 9.51 0.68
CA TRP A 86 10.32 8.89 0.65
C TRP A 86 9.32 9.74 -0.13
N LYS A 87 8.29 9.10 -0.68
CA LYS A 87 7.10 9.74 -1.26
C LYS A 87 5.85 8.91 -0.96
N ILE A 88 4.69 9.57 -0.96
CA ILE A 88 3.44 8.92 -1.24
C ILE A 88 2.91 9.44 -2.57
N TYR A 89 2.58 8.53 -3.49
CA TYR A 89 1.89 8.78 -4.74
C TYR A 89 0.41 8.53 -4.51
N ALA A 90 -0.34 9.58 -4.15
CA ALA A 90 -1.77 9.46 -3.88
C ALA A 90 -2.57 9.93 -5.11
N GLU A 91 -3.42 9.04 -5.62
CA GLU A 91 -4.24 9.38 -6.77
C GLU A 91 -5.28 10.42 -6.38
N SER A 92 -5.50 11.39 -7.28
CA SER A 92 -6.40 12.53 -7.07
C SER A 92 -6.03 13.43 -5.89
N LEU A 93 -4.81 13.34 -5.34
CA LEU A 93 -4.33 14.31 -4.36
C LEU A 93 -4.46 15.73 -4.96
N PRO A 94 -5.16 16.68 -4.31
CA PRO A 94 -5.50 17.98 -4.91
C PRO A 94 -4.28 18.81 -5.35
N ASN A 95 -3.21 18.75 -4.58
CA ASN A 95 -1.92 19.39 -4.88
C ASN A 95 -0.79 18.76 -4.05
N ILE A 96 0.45 19.05 -4.40
CA ILE A 96 1.62 18.60 -3.63
C ILE A 96 1.52 19.12 -2.20
N GLY A 97 1.72 18.23 -1.22
CA GLY A 97 1.71 18.56 0.20
C GLY A 97 0.32 18.85 0.77
N TYR A 98 -0.74 18.39 0.13
CA TYR A 98 -2.11 18.63 0.58
C TYR A 98 -2.37 17.99 1.95
N LEU A 99 -2.81 18.80 2.91
CA LEU A 99 -3.13 18.40 4.30
C LEU A 99 -4.63 18.54 4.62
N GLY A 100 -5.43 19.01 3.67
CA GLY A 100 -6.87 19.23 3.83
C GLY A 100 -7.68 17.93 3.96
N PRO A 101 -9.02 18.04 4.06
CA PRO A 101 -9.92 16.89 4.16
C PRO A 101 -9.97 16.09 2.85
N SER A 102 -10.63 14.93 2.89
CA SER A 102 -10.97 14.15 1.69
C SER A 102 -11.74 15.03 0.69
N GLN A 103 -11.42 14.88 -0.59
CA GLN A 103 -12.11 15.52 -1.72
C GLN A 103 -12.29 14.46 -2.80
N PHE A 104 -13.48 13.85 -2.83
CA PHE A 104 -13.74 12.75 -3.77
C PHE A 104 -13.20 13.03 -5.18
N PRO A 105 -12.47 12.10 -5.79
CA PRO A 105 -12.24 10.73 -5.33
C PRO A 105 -11.00 10.53 -4.41
N TYR A 106 -10.25 11.58 -4.01
CA TYR A 106 -9.18 11.48 -3.03
C TYR A 106 -9.70 11.22 -1.63
N GLY A 107 -9.21 10.16 -0.96
CA GLY A 107 -9.42 9.86 0.45
C GLY A 107 -8.23 10.26 1.33
N LYS A 108 -8.44 11.18 2.30
CA LYS A 108 -7.40 11.51 3.28
C LYS A 108 -7.11 10.34 4.21
N ASP A 109 -8.13 9.58 4.56
CA ASP A 109 -8.09 8.37 5.38
C ASP A 109 -7.21 7.26 4.77
N HIS A 110 -6.98 7.29 3.46
CA HIS A 110 -6.01 6.44 2.77
C HIS A 110 -4.61 7.07 2.65
N ASN A 111 -4.41 8.27 3.19
CA ASN A 111 -3.10 8.95 3.23
C ASN A 111 -2.62 9.16 4.68
N PRO A 112 -1.99 8.14 5.31
CA PRO A 112 -1.56 8.22 6.71
C PRO A 112 -0.51 9.31 6.95
N PHE A 113 0.27 9.70 5.92
CA PHE A 113 1.31 10.73 6.04
C PHE A 113 0.73 12.12 6.34
N ALA A 114 -0.52 12.38 5.91
CA ALA A 114 -1.22 13.63 6.18
C ALA A 114 -1.63 13.81 7.65
N TYR A 115 -1.35 12.82 8.52
CA TYR A 115 -1.61 12.86 9.97
C TYR A 115 -0.34 12.94 10.80
N PHE A 116 0.85 12.72 10.23
CA PHE A 116 2.09 12.71 10.98
C PHE A 116 2.57 14.11 11.34
N SER A 117 2.89 14.35 12.61
CA SER A 117 3.32 15.65 13.12
C SER A 117 4.55 16.21 12.40
N ASP A 118 5.50 15.37 12.04
CA ASP A 118 6.71 15.74 11.31
C ASP A 118 6.44 16.13 9.86
N VAL A 119 5.39 15.59 9.25
CA VAL A 119 4.93 15.99 7.91
C VAL A 119 4.10 17.28 7.99
N ILE A 120 3.14 17.35 8.90
CA ILE A 120 2.27 18.53 9.08
C ILE A 120 3.08 19.79 9.40
N ASN A 121 4.11 19.67 10.22
CA ASN A 121 4.90 20.81 10.70
C ASN A 121 6.10 21.16 9.80
N SER A 122 6.24 20.53 8.63
CA SER A 122 7.34 20.75 7.69
C SER A 122 6.87 20.76 6.25
N SER A 123 6.90 21.92 5.61
CA SER A 123 6.58 22.05 4.19
C SER A 123 7.47 21.16 3.30
N ALA A 124 8.74 20.99 3.67
CA ALA A 124 9.67 20.11 2.96
C ALA A 124 9.27 18.63 3.08
N GLN A 125 8.77 18.19 4.25
CA GLN A 125 8.27 16.82 4.40
C GLN A 125 6.89 16.65 3.74
N ALA A 126 5.99 17.63 3.86
CA ALA A 126 4.70 17.61 3.18
C ALA A 126 4.84 17.53 1.66
N ALA A 127 5.87 18.17 1.07
CA ALA A 127 6.16 18.11 -0.37
C ALA A 127 6.46 16.69 -0.90
N ASN A 128 6.69 15.69 -0.04
CA ASN A 128 6.81 14.29 -0.42
C ASN A 128 5.45 13.61 -0.68
N MET A 129 4.33 14.26 -0.31
CA MET A 129 3.00 13.82 -0.71
C MET A 129 2.69 14.41 -2.08
N VAL A 130 2.64 13.57 -3.11
CA VAL A 130 2.51 14.01 -4.50
C VAL A 130 1.33 13.34 -5.19
N PRO A 131 0.70 13.99 -6.19
CA PRO A 131 -0.27 13.32 -7.04
C PRO A 131 0.34 12.10 -7.72
N PHE A 132 -0.45 11.04 -7.90
CA PHE A 132 0.00 9.78 -8.50
C PHE A 132 0.66 9.95 -9.87
N THR A 133 0.24 10.95 -10.65
CA THR A 133 0.81 11.26 -11.96
C THR A 133 2.33 11.56 -11.91
N GLN A 134 2.84 11.95 -10.74
CA GLN A 134 4.27 12.18 -10.53
C GLN A 134 5.09 10.87 -10.66
N LEU A 135 4.48 9.69 -10.44
CA LEU A 135 5.18 8.42 -10.55
C LEU A 135 5.77 8.20 -11.95
N ALA A 136 5.01 8.50 -13.00
CA ALA A 136 5.49 8.37 -14.38
C ALA A 136 6.69 9.29 -14.66
N THR A 137 6.64 10.52 -14.15
CA THR A 137 7.75 11.48 -14.25
C THR A 137 8.99 10.98 -13.52
N ASP A 138 8.82 10.45 -12.31
CA ASP A 138 9.93 9.95 -11.49
C ASP A 138 10.58 8.70 -12.13
N ILE A 139 9.78 7.81 -12.75
CA ILE A 139 10.29 6.67 -13.52
C ILE A 139 11.13 7.17 -14.70
N GLN A 140 10.59 8.12 -15.48
CA GLN A 140 11.23 8.64 -16.67
C GLN A 140 12.56 9.35 -16.35
N ASN A 141 12.59 10.10 -15.25
CA ASN A 141 13.74 10.89 -14.82
C ASN A 141 14.72 10.11 -13.92
N ASN A 142 14.41 8.84 -13.59
CA ASN A 142 15.18 8.02 -12.64
C ASN A 142 15.34 8.70 -11.27
N THR A 143 14.24 9.29 -10.77
CA THR A 143 14.15 10.01 -9.49
C THR A 143 13.20 9.34 -8.49
N LEU A 144 13.03 8.03 -8.61
CA LEU A 144 12.24 7.23 -7.67
C LEU A 144 12.82 7.35 -6.24
N PRO A 145 11.97 7.49 -5.22
CA PRO A 145 12.44 7.55 -3.83
C PRO A 145 12.89 6.17 -3.33
N ASP A 146 13.67 6.13 -2.25
CA ASP A 146 14.07 4.88 -1.59
C ASP A 146 12.86 4.12 -1.02
N TYR A 147 11.83 4.83 -0.52
CA TYR A 147 10.57 4.27 -0.06
C TYR A 147 9.39 5.02 -0.69
N ALA A 148 8.40 4.30 -1.17
CA ALA A 148 7.18 4.89 -1.66
C ALA A 148 5.94 4.11 -1.20
N MET A 149 4.86 4.85 -0.88
CA MET A 149 3.52 4.30 -0.79
C MET A 149 2.74 4.74 -2.03
N ILE A 150 1.96 3.85 -2.61
CA ILE A 150 1.10 4.12 -3.76
C ILE A 150 -0.32 3.81 -3.32
N VAL A 151 -1.21 4.79 -3.50
CA VAL A 151 -2.59 4.68 -3.07
C VAL A 151 -3.49 5.15 -4.21
N PRO A 152 -4.25 4.25 -4.84
CA PRO A 152 -5.32 4.62 -5.75
C PRO A 152 -6.40 5.44 -5.03
N ASN A 153 -7.27 6.10 -5.76
CA ASN A 153 -8.39 6.83 -5.20
C ASN A 153 -9.62 5.91 -5.00
N PHE A 154 -10.64 6.36 -4.28
CA PHE A 154 -11.86 5.60 -3.97
C PHE A 154 -12.55 4.96 -5.18
N ALA A 155 -12.43 5.56 -6.36
CA ALA A 155 -13.01 5.01 -7.58
C ALA A 155 -12.17 3.91 -8.24
N ASN A 156 -10.90 3.75 -7.82
CA ASN A 156 -9.93 2.86 -8.45
C ASN A 156 -9.36 1.80 -7.49
N ASP A 157 -9.47 1.99 -6.18
CA ASP A 157 -8.93 1.09 -5.15
C ASP A 157 -9.84 -0.11 -4.80
N GLY A 158 -11.08 -0.12 -5.32
CA GLY A 158 -12.07 -1.16 -5.03
C GLY A 158 -13.06 -0.81 -3.92
N HIS A 159 -12.89 0.32 -3.23
CA HIS A 159 -13.83 0.79 -2.21
C HIS A 159 -15.17 1.16 -2.86
N ASP A 160 -15.16 2.14 -3.75
CA ASP A 160 -16.35 2.61 -4.46
C ASP A 160 -16.51 1.95 -5.83
N CYS A 161 -17.63 2.20 -6.46
CA CYS A 161 -17.83 1.78 -7.84
C CYS A 161 -16.94 2.58 -8.80
N PRO A 162 -16.45 1.95 -9.88
CA PRO A 162 -15.65 2.63 -10.90
C PRO A 162 -16.30 3.92 -11.39
N GLY A 163 -15.49 4.99 -11.47
CA GLY A 163 -15.97 6.31 -11.89
C GLY A 163 -16.89 7.02 -10.91
N GLY A 164 -16.98 6.56 -9.65
CA GLY A 164 -17.86 7.14 -8.63
C GLY A 164 -19.35 6.75 -8.80
N GLY A 165 -19.62 5.67 -9.53
CA GLY A 165 -20.96 5.10 -9.65
C GLY A 165 -21.48 4.55 -8.32
N VAL A 166 -22.80 4.36 -8.21
CA VAL A 166 -23.44 3.86 -6.99
C VAL A 166 -23.91 2.40 -7.09
N ASN A 167 -23.88 1.83 -8.29
CA ASN A 167 -24.36 0.48 -8.55
C ASN A 167 -23.34 -0.31 -9.36
N CYS A 168 -22.58 -1.16 -8.69
CA CYS A 168 -21.67 -2.12 -9.34
C CYS A 168 -21.61 -3.41 -8.51
N THR A 169 -21.18 -4.47 -9.15
CA THR A 169 -20.87 -5.74 -8.48
C THR A 169 -19.40 -5.79 -8.06
N ASP A 170 -19.05 -6.65 -7.07
CA ASP A 170 -17.67 -6.88 -6.69
C ASP A 170 -16.82 -7.35 -7.88
N THR A 171 -17.38 -8.17 -8.78
CA THR A 171 -16.72 -8.56 -10.03
C THR A 171 -16.31 -7.35 -10.89
N GLN A 172 -17.17 -6.32 -10.96
CA GLN A 172 -16.85 -5.10 -11.71
C GLN A 172 -15.79 -4.26 -11.01
N LYS A 173 -15.83 -4.17 -9.67
CA LYS A 173 -14.76 -3.51 -8.88
C LYS A 173 -13.43 -4.21 -9.09
N LEU A 174 -13.38 -5.53 -8.93
CA LEU A 174 -12.16 -6.33 -9.09
C LEU A 174 -11.58 -6.25 -10.50
N ALA A 175 -12.41 -6.33 -11.53
CA ALA A 175 -11.95 -6.15 -12.92
C ALA A 175 -11.39 -4.75 -13.16
N HIS A 176 -11.96 -3.74 -12.50
CA HIS A 176 -11.49 -2.37 -12.59
C HIS A 176 -10.12 -2.18 -11.91
N ILE A 177 -9.96 -2.69 -10.67
CA ILE A 177 -8.67 -2.74 -9.97
C ILE A 177 -7.62 -3.39 -10.87
N ASP A 178 -7.91 -4.58 -11.39
CA ASP A 178 -6.94 -5.34 -12.19
C ASP A 178 -6.46 -4.58 -13.43
N ASN A 179 -7.39 -3.93 -14.13
CA ASN A 179 -7.08 -3.07 -15.26
C ASN A 179 -6.27 -1.83 -14.84
N TRP A 180 -6.63 -1.21 -13.70
CA TRP A 180 -5.90 -0.06 -13.18
C TRP A 180 -4.47 -0.43 -12.83
N ILE A 181 -4.25 -1.57 -12.15
CA ILE A 181 -2.92 -2.09 -11.83
C ILE A 181 -2.11 -2.39 -13.10
N GLN A 182 -2.72 -3.06 -14.07
CA GLN A 182 -2.04 -3.35 -15.34
C GLN A 182 -1.59 -2.09 -16.05
N THR A 183 -2.46 -1.09 -16.10
CA THR A 183 -2.24 0.16 -16.85
C THR A 183 -1.25 1.09 -16.15
N ASN A 184 -1.36 1.21 -14.82
CA ASN A 184 -0.67 2.25 -14.06
C ASN A 184 0.59 1.73 -13.33
N ILE A 185 0.59 0.46 -12.89
CA ILE A 185 1.69 -0.16 -12.16
C ILE A 185 2.54 -1.06 -13.06
N GLY A 186 1.95 -1.64 -14.10
CA GLY A 186 2.68 -2.41 -15.12
C GLY A 186 3.90 -1.68 -15.69
N PRO A 187 3.82 -0.39 -16.06
CA PRO A 187 4.97 0.40 -16.50
C PRO A 187 6.09 0.49 -15.46
N LEU A 188 5.78 0.67 -14.17
CA LEU A 188 6.77 0.66 -13.09
C LEU A 188 7.49 -0.69 -13.03
N ILE A 189 6.74 -1.80 -12.95
CA ILE A 189 7.28 -3.17 -12.83
C ILE A 189 8.17 -3.52 -14.04
N SER A 190 7.85 -2.99 -15.22
CA SER A 190 8.56 -3.25 -16.48
C SER A 190 9.73 -2.31 -16.73
N SER A 191 9.85 -1.24 -15.95
CA SER A 191 10.91 -0.23 -16.15
C SER A 191 12.27 -0.73 -15.71
N SER A 192 13.33 -0.20 -16.33
CA SER A 192 14.71 -0.44 -15.87
C SER A 192 14.97 0.12 -14.48
N ALA A 193 14.27 1.19 -14.10
CA ALA A 193 14.36 1.82 -12.78
C ALA A 193 13.89 0.88 -11.65
N PHE A 194 13.02 -0.10 -11.96
CA PHE A 194 12.55 -1.11 -11.00
C PHE A 194 13.57 -2.23 -10.73
N GLY A 195 14.66 -2.33 -11.49
CA GLY A 195 15.58 -3.48 -11.56
C GLY A 195 16.01 -4.14 -10.25
N ASN A 196 16.30 -3.35 -9.19
CA ASN A 196 16.68 -3.85 -7.86
C ASN A 196 15.65 -3.49 -6.79
N SER A 197 14.41 -3.29 -7.17
CA SER A 197 13.35 -2.84 -6.28
C SER A 197 12.45 -3.98 -5.82
N VAL A 198 11.63 -3.70 -4.81
CA VAL A 198 10.53 -4.56 -4.38
C VAL A 198 9.24 -3.73 -4.32
N LEU A 199 8.16 -4.29 -4.85
CA LEU A 199 6.81 -3.79 -4.67
C LEU A 199 6.04 -4.80 -3.83
N ILE A 200 5.52 -4.34 -2.70
CA ILE A 200 4.56 -5.06 -1.85
C ILE A 200 3.18 -4.60 -2.30
N TYR A 201 2.47 -5.45 -3.02
CA TYR A 201 1.12 -5.21 -3.49
C TYR A 201 0.15 -5.93 -2.55
N THR A 202 -0.67 -5.18 -1.82
CA THR A 202 -1.52 -5.70 -0.74
C THR A 202 -2.85 -4.96 -0.67
N TRP A 203 -3.75 -5.47 0.16
CA TRP A 203 -5.01 -4.85 0.56
C TRP A 203 -4.90 -4.40 2.01
N ASP A 204 -5.53 -3.28 2.35
CA ASP A 204 -5.55 -2.73 3.72
C ASP A 204 -6.39 -3.61 4.65
N GLU A 205 -7.58 -4.04 4.16
CA GLU A 205 -8.51 -4.90 4.88
C GLU A 205 -9.22 -5.88 3.95
N SER A 206 -9.86 -6.88 4.54
CA SER A 206 -10.73 -7.82 3.84
C SER A 206 -12.16 -7.30 3.82
N ASP A 207 -12.99 -7.88 2.94
CA ASP A 207 -14.43 -7.62 2.93
C ASP A 207 -15.04 -8.00 4.29
N ILE A 208 -15.67 -7.03 4.95
CA ILE A 208 -16.36 -7.21 6.23
C ILE A 208 -17.54 -8.19 6.13
N ASN A 209 -18.11 -8.36 4.93
CA ASN A 209 -19.22 -9.26 4.66
C ASN A 209 -18.78 -10.68 4.32
N ASP A 210 -17.47 -10.93 4.17
CA ASP A 210 -16.94 -12.27 3.92
C ASP A 210 -16.89 -13.10 5.21
N LEU A 211 -18.00 -13.73 5.53
CA LEU A 211 -18.13 -14.60 6.73
C LEU A 211 -17.21 -15.82 6.69
N ASN A 212 -16.66 -16.18 5.54
CA ASN A 212 -15.68 -17.27 5.40
C ASN A 212 -14.24 -16.82 5.70
N ASN A 213 -14.02 -15.53 5.96
CA ASN A 213 -12.72 -14.95 6.25
C ASN A 213 -12.65 -14.26 7.64
N PRO A 214 -12.96 -14.97 8.74
CA PRO A 214 -13.02 -14.38 10.07
C PRO A 214 -11.67 -13.80 10.54
N ASN A 215 -10.58 -14.27 9.95
CA ASN A 215 -9.22 -13.82 10.27
C ASN A 215 -8.74 -12.64 9.43
N ARG A 216 -9.58 -12.09 8.56
CA ARG A 216 -9.24 -10.94 7.70
C ARG A 216 -8.03 -11.18 6.79
N GLN A 217 -7.94 -12.36 6.18
CA GLN A 217 -6.89 -12.69 5.24
C GLN A 217 -7.01 -11.84 3.98
N VAL A 218 -5.92 -11.20 3.57
CA VAL A 218 -5.84 -10.38 2.36
C VAL A 218 -4.74 -10.88 1.44
N ALA A 219 -4.87 -10.60 0.14
CA ALA A 219 -3.84 -10.92 -0.82
C ALA A 219 -2.63 -10.00 -0.61
N THR A 220 -1.43 -10.58 -0.65
CA THR A 220 -0.18 -9.82 -0.57
C THR A 220 0.84 -10.48 -1.48
N ILE A 221 1.29 -9.72 -2.49
CA ILE A 221 2.21 -10.19 -3.53
C ILE A 221 3.50 -9.38 -3.42
N LEU A 222 4.63 -10.05 -3.27
CA LEU A 222 5.95 -9.42 -3.28
C LEU A 222 6.54 -9.53 -4.69
N ILE A 223 6.56 -8.43 -5.41
CA ILE A 223 7.01 -8.33 -6.79
C ILE A 223 8.44 -7.76 -6.80
N SER A 224 9.38 -8.54 -7.32
CA SER A 224 10.77 -8.10 -7.48
C SER A 224 11.47 -8.97 -8.52
N PRO A 225 12.33 -8.40 -9.38
CA PRO A 225 13.18 -9.19 -10.26
C PRO A 225 14.13 -10.14 -9.51
N GLN A 226 14.40 -9.86 -8.24
CA GLN A 226 15.31 -10.65 -7.38
C GLN A 226 14.57 -11.78 -6.63
N VAL A 227 13.25 -11.78 -6.61
CA VAL A 227 12.48 -12.83 -5.91
C VAL A 227 12.45 -14.09 -6.75
N ARG A 228 13.20 -15.12 -6.30
CA ARG A 228 13.05 -16.47 -6.83
C ARG A 228 11.81 -17.11 -6.21
N ILE A 229 10.94 -17.68 -7.04
CA ILE A 229 9.76 -18.43 -6.60
C ILE A 229 10.23 -19.57 -5.68
N ARG A 230 10.15 -19.39 -4.37
CA ARG A 230 10.19 -20.47 -3.40
C ARG A 230 8.78 -20.71 -2.92
N ARG A 231 8.08 -21.68 -3.52
CA ARG A 231 6.84 -22.21 -2.93
C ARG A 231 7.20 -22.81 -1.57
N ARG A 232 7.09 -22.03 -0.50
CA ARG A 232 7.12 -22.58 0.85
C ARG A 232 5.70 -23.03 1.19
N THR A 233 5.44 -24.32 1.05
CA THR A 233 4.38 -25.00 1.78
C THR A 233 4.87 -25.13 3.23
N SER A 234 4.65 -24.14 4.08
CA SER A 234 4.85 -24.31 5.51
C SER A 234 3.50 -24.48 6.19
N ARG A 235 3.23 -25.71 6.65
CA ARG A 235 2.19 -25.98 7.63
C ARG A 235 2.65 -25.39 8.98
N GLY A 236 1.87 -24.50 9.57
CA GLY A 236 2.03 -24.03 10.96
C GLY A 236 1.42 -22.65 11.16
N PRO A 237 0.60 -22.45 12.21
CA PRO A 237 0.08 -21.14 12.56
C PRO A 237 1.21 -20.33 13.19
N GLY A 238 1.66 -19.31 12.50
CA GLY A 238 2.67 -18.36 12.99
C GLY A 238 2.10 -16.97 13.01
N LEU A 239 1.69 -16.51 14.18
CA LEU A 239 1.47 -15.11 14.49
C LEU A 239 2.71 -14.31 14.04
N MET A 240 2.53 -13.31 13.19
CA MET A 240 3.58 -12.35 12.91
C MET A 240 3.94 -11.64 14.21
N ARG A 241 5.19 -11.79 14.65
CA ARG A 241 5.76 -10.96 15.71
C ARG A 241 6.03 -9.58 15.12
N PRO A 242 5.75 -8.48 15.85
CA PRO A 242 6.15 -7.16 15.42
C PRO A 242 7.67 -7.12 15.20
N PHE A 243 8.11 -6.37 14.19
CA PHE A 243 9.52 -6.10 13.91
C PHE A 243 10.10 -5.38 15.13
N SER A 244 10.84 -6.08 15.98
CA SER A 244 11.64 -5.43 17.01
C SER A 244 12.96 -4.99 16.39
N ALA A 245 13.16 -3.69 16.31
CA ALA A 245 14.44 -3.08 15.97
C ALA A 245 15.44 -3.25 17.15
N SER A 246 15.90 -4.46 17.39
CA SER A 246 16.96 -4.71 18.37
C SER A 246 17.90 -5.80 17.86
N ASN A 247 18.88 -5.41 17.04
CA ASN A 247 20.18 -6.08 16.90
C ASN A 247 21.13 -5.13 16.17
N ALA A 248 21.52 -4.06 16.85
CA ALA A 248 22.78 -3.40 16.56
C ALA A 248 23.91 -4.20 17.25
N PRO A 249 25.03 -4.54 16.59
CA PRO A 249 26.15 -5.18 17.25
C PRO A 249 26.74 -4.22 18.28
N LYS A 250 26.85 -4.67 19.52
CA LYS A 250 27.65 -3.98 20.55
C LYS A 250 29.09 -4.02 20.07
N SER A 251 29.70 -2.85 19.86
CA SER A 251 31.14 -2.68 19.70
C SER A 251 31.84 -3.07 20.98
N ALA A 252 32.85 -3.92 20.83
CA ALA A 252 33.86 -4.19 21.85
C ALA A 252 34.82 -3.00 21.98
#